data_fe88aaef44177487d651e84da3fedf11
#
_entry.id   fe88aaef44177487d651e84da3fedf11
#
_cell.length_a   1.000
_cell.length_b   1.000
_cell.length_c   1.000
_cell.angle_alpha   90.00
_cell.angle_beta   90.00
_cell.angle_gamma   90.00
#
_symmetry.space_group_name_H-M   'P 1'
#
loop_
_entity.id
_entity.type
_entity.pdbx_description
1 polymer ?
#
loop_
_entity_poly.entity_id
_entity_poly.type
_entity_poly.pdbx_seq_one_letter_code
_entity_poly.pdbx_strand_id
1 'polypeptide(L)'
;MKRALFISTRNPFSKRFSGDIIGSKDVITNLKKIYSLDIVSLGKSEDLSKKNIFIFKSPFFLFKIFNVIKSLTNFEPMQYGIFYSNKMKKFIDKNADNYDLIFFYHIRSSQYLPSYYRGKKIIEMGDLYSSNYTQTYKNLNIFNPFRY
;
A
#
# COMPACT_ATOMS: atom_id res chain seq x y z
N MET A 1 -11.01 -15.04 -17.96
CA MET A 1 -9.71 -14.45 -17.58
C MET A 1 -9.67 -14.39 -16.06
N LYS A 2 -8.58 -14.83 -15.43
CA LYS A 2 -8.44 -14.76 -13.97
C LYS A 2 -8.45 -13.31 -13.51
N ARG A 3 -8.97 -13.07 -12.30
CA ARG A 3 -9.09 -11.73 -11.73
C ARG A 3 -7.97 -11.47 -10.71
N ALA A 4 -7.41 -10.27 -10.75
CA ALA A 4 -6.42 -9.84 -9.76
C ALA A 4 -6.81 -8.51 -9.14
N LEU A 5 -6.43 -8.32 -7.87
CA LEU A 5 -6.55 -7.07 -7.14
C LEU A 5 -5.15 -6.53 -6.86
N PHE A 6 -4.85 -5.34 -7.37
CA PHE A 6 -3.62 -4.60 -7.05
C PHE A 6 -3.90 -3.62 -5.92
N ILE A 7 -3.14 -3.70 -4.84
CA ILE A 7 -3.31 -2.85 -3.66
C ILE A 7 -2.05 -1.99 -3.46
N SER A 8 -2.24 -0.68 -3.40
CA SER A 8 -1.17 0.28 -3.13
C SER A 8 -1.58 1.32 -2.09
N THR A 9 -0.65 1.75 -1.24
CA THR A 9 -0.87 2.85 -0.29
C THR A 9 -0.62 4.24 -0.88
N ARG A 10 -0.25 4.31 -2.15
CA ARG A 10 -0.12 5.56 -2.92
C ARG A 10 -0.85 5.41 -4.25
N ASN A 11 -1.45 6.51 -4.72
CA ASN A 11 -2.16 6.52 -6.00
C ASN A 11 -1.18 6.37 -7.17
N PRO A 12 -1.22 5.26 -7.93
CA PRO A 12 -0.34 5.04 -9.08
C PRO A 12 -0.54 6.05 -10.21
N PHE A 13 -1.71 6.71 -10.23
CA PHE A 13 -2.10 7.68 -11.28
C PHE A 13 -1.88 9.13 -10.85
N SER A 14 -1.22 9.36 -9.71
CA SER A 14 -0.85 10.70 -9.28
C SER A 14 0.05 11.38 -10.32
N LYS A 15 -0.13 12.71 -10.49
CA LYS A 15 0.73 13.55 -11.34
C LYS A 15 2.14 13.73 -10.77
N ARG A 16 2.36 13.35 -9.52
CA ARG A 16 3.67 13.47 -8.87
C ARG A 16 4.65 12.47 -9.48
N PHE A 17 5.79 12.95 -9.93
CA PHE A 17 6.87 12.10 -10.41
C PHE A 17 7.63 11.49 -9.22
N SER A 18 7.63 10.18 -9.10
CA SER A 18 8.44 9.44 -8.10
C SER A 18 8.67 8.00 -8.58
N GLY A 19 9.76 7.40 -8.15
CA GLY A 19 10.10 6.01 -8.49
C GLY A 19 8.98 5.02 -8.14
N ASP A 20 8.33 5.18 -6.98
CA ASP A 20 7.17 4.37 -6.57
C ASP A 20 6.04 4.39 -7.60
N ILE A 21 5.76 5.57 -8.19
CA ILE A 21 4.66 5.72 -9.14
C ILE A 21 5.02 5.07 -10.47
N ILE A 22 6.27 5.23 -10.92
CA ILE A 22 6.75 4.59 -12.15
C ILE A 22 6.71 3.08 -11.99
N GLY A 23 7.34 2.54 -10.95
CA GLY A 23 7.36 1.10 -10.70
C GLY A 23 5.96 0.50 -10.54
N SER A 24 5.04 1.21 -9.86
CA SER A 24 3.65 0.73 -9.74
C SER A 24 2.92 0.67 -11.07
N LYS A 25 3.16 1.62 -11.99
CA LYS A 25 2.59 1.62 -13.34
C LYS A 25 3.11 0.45 -14.18
N ASP A 26 4.41 0.15 -14.07
CA ASP A 26 5.01 -0.96 -14.80
C ASP A 26 4.44 -2.30 -14.33
N VAL A 27 4.32 -2.49 -13.02
CA VAL A 27 3.67 -3.68 -12.45
C VAL A 27 2.21 -3.79 -12.90
N ILE A 28 1.44 -2.72 -12.83
CA ILE A 28 0.04 -2.67 -13.28
C ILE A 28 -0.06 -3.03 -14.76
N THR A 29 0.83 -2.49 -15.59
CA THR A 29 0.85 -2.77 -17.04
C THR A 29 1.10 -4.24 -17.32
N ASN A 30 2.02 -4.86 -16.60
CA ASN A 30 2.33 -6.27 -16.77
C ASN A 30 1.23 -7.19 -16.22
N LEU A 31 0.64 -6.86 -15.07
CA LEU A 31 -0.49 -7.64 -14.53
C LEU A 31 -1.71 -7.59 -15.44
N LYS A 32 -1.99 -6.48 -16.09
CA LYS A 32 -3.11 -6.34 -17.05
C LYS A 32 -3.00 -7.23 -18.28
N LYS A 33 -1.79 -7.66 -18.64
CA LYS A 33 -1.59 -8.62 -19.76
C LYS A 33 -2.10 -10.02 -19.43
N ILE A 34 -2.15 -10.36 -18.13
CA ILE A 34 -2.41 -11.72 -17.65
C ILE A 34 -3.78 -11.82 -16.94
N TYR A 35 -4.19 -10.76 -16.25
CA TYR A 35 -5.37 -10.73 -15.39
C TYR A 35 -6.35 -9.61 -15.76
N SER A 36 -7.63 -9.85 -15.51
CA SER A 36 -8.59 -8.76 -15.33
C SER A 36 -8.28 -8.06 -14.02
N LEU A 37 -7.73 -6.84 -14.08
CA LEU A 37 -7.11 -6.17 -12.94
C LEU A 37 -7.99 -5.06 -12.38
N ASP A 38 -8.32 -5.18 -11.10
CA ASP A 38 -8.87 -4.10 -10.29
C ASP A 38 -7.75 -3.47 -9.45
N ILE A 39 -7.79 -2.15 -9.28
CA ILE A 39 -6.76 -1.37 -8.59
C ILE A 39 -7.39 -0.65 -7.42
N VAL A 40 -6.82 -0.84 -6.23
CA VAL A 40 -7.22 -0.16 -5.00
C VAL A 40 -6.05 0.63 -4.45
N SER A 41 -6.26 1.91 -4.17
CA SER A 41 -5.19 2.75 -3.63
C SER A 41 -5.69 3.86 -2.70
N LEU A 42 -4.76 4.45 -1.92
CA LEU A 42 -5.01 5.69 -1.18
C LEU A 42 -4.63 6.90 -2.04
N GLY A 43 -5.44 7.95 -2.00
CA GLY A 43 -5.21 9.19 -2.73
C GLY A 43 -5.84 10.41 -2.08
N LYS A 44 -5.62 11.59 -2.68
CA LYS A 44 -6.21 12.85 -2.20
C LYS A 44 -7.62 13.10 -2.71
N SER A 45 -7.97 12.60 -3.87
CA SER A 45 -9.27 12.81 -4.49
C SER A 45 -9.92 11.49 -4.90
N GLU A 46 -11.24 11.47 -4.81
CA GLU A 46 -12.10 10.39 -5.29
C GLU A 46 -12.28 10.45 -6.83
N ASP A 47 -11.50 11.31 -7.51
CA ASP A 47 -11.71 11.74 -8.90
C ASP A 47 -11.43 10.71 -10.00
N LEU A 48 -11.13 9.49 -9.67
CA LEU A 48 -10.90 8.45 -10.67
C LEU A 48 -11.71 7.18 -10.35
N SER A 49 -13.03 7.29 -10.27
CA SER A 49 -13.89 6.11 -10.44
C SER A 49 -13.94 5.71 -11.91
N LYS A 50 -12.78 5.39 -12.49
CA LYS A 50 -12.74 4.64 -13.74
C LYS A 50 -13.15 3.21 -13.42
N LYS A 51 -13.83 2.57 -14.33
CA LYS A 51 -14.15 1.14 -14.24
C LYS A 51 -12.86 0.40 -13.80
N ASN A 52 -12.92 -0.31 -12.67
CA ASN A 52 -11.82 -1.09 -12.08
C ASN A 52 -10.71 -0.29 -11.34
N ILE A 53 -10.93 0.99 -11.01
CA ILE A 53 -9.98 1.78 -10.19
C ILE A 53 -10.74 2.40 -9.01
N PHE A 54 -10.32 2.05 -7.80
CA PHE A 54 -10.94 2.48 -6.55
C PHE A 54 -9.93 3.26 -5.72
N ILE A 55 -10.13 4.56 -5.60
CA ILE A 55 -9.25 5.45 -4.82
C ILE A 55 -9.96 5.85 -3.55
N PHE A 56 -9.36 5.50 -2.41
CA PHE A 56 -9.87 5.86 -1.09
C PHE A 56 -9.12 7.05 -0.54
N LYS A 57 -9.85 7.98 0.08
CA LYS A 57 -9.25 9.15 0.70
C LYS A 57 -8.29 8.72 1.83
N SER A 58 -7.08 9.27 1.80
CA SER A 58 -6.13 9.11 2.90
C SER A 58 -6.74 9.67 4.19
N PRO A 59 -6.59 9.00 5.34
CA PRO A 59 -7.19 9.47 6.60
C PRO A 59 -6.64 10.86 6.97
N PHE A 60 -7.47 11.63 7.68
CA PHE A 60 -7.11 12.93 8.20
C PHE A 60 -5.98 12.79 9.24
N PHE A 61 -5.18 13.84 9.43
CA PHE A 61 -3.95 13.83 10.24
C PHE A 61 -4.16 13.28 11.66
N LEU A 62 -5.21 13.69 12.37
CA LEU A 62 -5.50 13.21 13.73
C LEU A 62 -5.76 11.69 13.79
N PHE A 63 -6.48 11.15 12.78
CA PHE A 63 -6.68 9.70 12.68
C PHE A 63 -5.39 8.95 12.40
N LYS A 64 -4.45 9.55 11.64
CA LYS A 64 -3.13 8.95 11.44
C LYS A 64 -2.36 8.83 12.75
N ILE A 65 -2.36 9.87 13.57
CA ILE A 65 -1.71 9.84 14.90
C ILE A 65 -2.30 8.72 15.75
N PHE A 66 -3.64 8.66 15.84
CA PHE A 66 -4.31 7.60 16.59
C PHE A 66 -3.95 6.20 16.08
N ASN A 67 -3.96 6.00 14.76
CA ASN A 67 -3.60 4.73 14.15
C ASN A 67 -2.12 4.37 14.39
N VAL A 68 -1.22 5.36 14.38
CA VAL A 68 0.20 5.15 14.71
C VAL A 68 0.38 4.69 16.15
N ILE A 69 -0.29 5.35 17.11
CA ILE A 69 -0.26 4.92 18.51
C ILE A 69 -0.76 3.49 18.64
N LYS A 70 -1.88 3.16 17.99
CA LYS A 70 -2.42 1.80 17.96
C LYS A 70 -1.46 0.79 17.36
N SER A 71 -0.78 1.12 16.26
CA SER A 71 0.23 0.23 15.67
C SER A 71 1.39 -0.01 16.61
N LEU A 72 1.88 1.04 17.31
CA LEU A 72 2.96 0.92 18.29
C LEU A 72 2.57 0.04 19.48
N THR A 73 1.36 0.17 20.00
CA THR A 73 0.86 -0.69 21.09
C THR A 73 0.70 -2.14 20.68
N ASN A 74 0.50 -2.41 19.40
CA ASN A 74 0.42 -3.76 18.84
C ASN A 74 1.77 -4.31 18.35
N PHE A 75 2.87 -3.61 18.59
CA PHE A 75 4.21 -3.94 18.06
C PHE A 75 4.26 -4.01 16.52
N GLU A 76 3.42 -3.24 15.84
CA GLU A 76 3.37 -3.13 14.40
C GLU A 76 4.19 -1.92 13.89
N PRO A 77 4.71 -1.95 12.66
CA PRO A 77 5.41 -0.81 12.08
C PRO A 77 4.55 0.45 12.04
N MET A 78 5.10 1.61 12.44
CA MET A 78 4.42 2.91 12.40
C MET A 78 3.80 3.23 11.03
N GLN A 79 4.43 2.76 9.95
CA GLN A 79 3.92 2.94 8.58
C GLN A 79 2.53 2.32 8.37
N TYR A 80 2.18 1.27 9.12
CA TYR A 80 0.84 0.68 9.06
C TYR A 80 -0.21 1.70 9.53
N GLY A 81 0.02 2.36 10.67
CA GLY A 81 -0.89 3.40 11.15
C GLY A 81 -1.02 4.59 10.20
N ILE A 82 0.09 5.08 9.62
CA ILE A 82 0.10 6.23 8.71
C ILE A 82 -0.73 5.98 7.45
N PHE A 83 -0.67 4.76 6.91
CA PHE A 83 -1.32 4.38 5.65
C PHE A 83 -2.58 3.51 5.85
N TYR A 84 -3.14 3.45 7.04
CA TYR A 84 -4.36 2.70 7.29
C TYR A 84 -5.62 3.50 6.95
N SER A 85 -6.53 2.89 6.21
CA SER A 85 -7.86 3.42 5.92
C SER A 85 -8.91 2.33 6.16
N ASN A 86 -9.79 2.55 7.13
CA ASN A 86 -10.86 1.61 7.45
C ASN A 86 -11.82 1.39 6.27
N LYS A 87 -12.10 2.44 5.49
CA LYS A 87 -12.94 2.33 4.28
C LYS A 87 -12.31 1.39 3.25
N MET A 88 -11.00 1.55 3.00
CA MET A 88 -10.25 0.69 2.09
C MET A 88 -10.19 -0.76 2.60
N LYS A 89 -9.94 -0.95 3.91
CA LYS A 89 -9.94 -2.30 4.52
C LYS A 89 -11.28 -2.99 4.36
N LYS A 90 -12.39 -2.32 4.70
CA LYS A 90 -13.74 -2.87 4.54
C LYS A 90 -14.07 -3.24 3.08
N PHE A 91 -13.63 -2.41 2.13
CA PHE A 91 -13.83 -2.69 0.72
C PHE A 91 -13.07 -3.96 0.30
N ILE A 92 -11.81 -4.09 0.70
CA ILE A 92 -10.98 -5.25 0.38
C ILE A 92 -11.55 -6.51 1.06
N ASP A 93 -11.90 -6.43 2.34
CA ASP A 93 -12.51 -7.54 3.05
C ASP A 93 -13.82 -8.02 2.38
N LYS A 94 -14.64 -7.12 1.90
CA LYS A 94 -15.90 -7.49 1.23
C LYS A 94 -15.70 -8.15 -0.14
N ASN A 95 -14.60 -7.85 -0.84
CA ASN A 95 -14.43 -8.22 -2.25
C ASN A 95 -13.28 -9.20 -2.51
N ALA A 96 -12.46 -9.53 -1.50
CA ALA A 96 -11.24 -10.32 -1.69
C ALA A 96 -11.48 -11.67 -2.36
N ASP A 97 -12.56 -12.38 -2.01
CA ASP A 97 -12.90 -13.68 -2.56
C ASP A 97 -13.26 -13.67 -4.06
N ASN A 98 -13.48 -12.49 -4.63
CA ASN A 98 -13.72 -12.33 -6.06
C ASN A 98 -12.43 -12.37 -6.89
N TYR A 99 -11.26 -12.47 -6.26
CA TYR A 99 -9.96 -12.41 -6.93
C TYR A 99 -9.16 -13.70 -6.73
N ASP A 100 -8.53 -14.18 -7.81
CA ASP A 100 -7.60 -15.30 -7.80
C ASP A 100 -6.24 -14.91 -7.24
N LEU A 101 -5.87 -13.61 -7.37
CA LEU A 101 -4.61 -13.03 -6.94
C LEU A 101 -4.83 -11.69 -6.26
N ILE A 102 -4.19 -11.48 -5.10
CA ILE A 102 -3.99 -10.15 -4.52
C ILE A 102 -2.52 -9.80 -4.57
N PHE A 103 -2.20 -8.67 -5.23
CA PHE A 103 -0.86 -8.12 -5.33
C PHE A 103 -0.72 -6.90 -4.43
N PHE A 104 0.16 -6.97 -3.45
CA PHE A 104 0.48 -5.89 -2.52
C PHE A 104 1.72 -5.16 -3.00
N TYR A 105 1.54 -3.90 -3.40
CA TYR A 105 2.66 -3.04 -3.80
C TYR A 105 3.24 -2.36 -2.57
N HIS A 106 4.46 -2.73 -2.20
CA HIS A 106 5.16 -2.50 -0.94
C HIS A 106 4.58 -3.22 0.28
N ILE A 107 5.47 -3.56 1.21
CA ILE A 107 5.15 -4.28 2.44
C ILE A 107 4.03 -3.62 3.26
N ARG A 108 3.98 -2.28 3.30
CA ARG A 108 2.97 -1.53 4.05
C ARG A 108 1.53 -1.74 3.53
N SER A 109 1.35 -2.20 2.30
CA SER A 109 0.02 -2.53 1.78
C SER A 109 -0.48 -3.89 2.24
N SER A 110 0.40 -4.77 2.74
CA SER A 110 0.03 -6.10 3.24
C SER A 110 -0.89 -6.06 4.48
N GLN A 111 -0.91 -4.95 5.23
CA GLN A 111 -1.85 -4.74 6.35
C GLN A 111 -3.33 -4.88 5.94
N TYR A 112 -3.62 -4.74 4.64
CA TYR A 112 -4.96 -4.89 4.10
C TYR A 112 -5.33 -6.33 3.77
N LEU A 113 -4.42 -7.30 3.93
CA LEU A 113 -4.71 -8.71 3.68
C LEU A 113 -5.83 -9.23 4.59
N PRO A 114 -6.93 -9.76 4.05
CA PRO A 114 -7.94 -10.43 4.87
C PRO A 114 -7.39 -11.77 5.39
N SER A 115 -7.63 -12.06 6.66
CA SER A 115 -7.17 -13.30 7.29
C SER A 115 -7.76 -14.56 6.66
N TYR A 116 -8.98 -14.47 6.13
CA TYR A 116 -9.72 -15.57 5.50
C TYR A 116 -9.32 -15.82 4.04
N TYR A 117 -8.63 -14.87 3.37
CA TYR A 117 -8.33 -15.00 1.94
C TYR A 117 -7.39 -16.18 1.64
N ARG A 118 -7.82 -17.07 0.77
CA ARG A 118 -7.11 -18.31 0.38
C ARG A 118 -6.45 -18.25 -1.01
N GLY A 119 -6.75 -17.24 -1.81
CA GLY A 119 -6.15 -17.04 -3.13
C GLY A 119 -4.65 -16.77 -3.08
N LYS A 120 -4.05 -16.61 -4.26
CA LYS A 120 -2.62 -16.28 -4.38
C LYS A 120 -2.32 -14.89 -3.84
N LYS A 121 -1.19 -14.74 -3.17
CA LYS A 121 -0.71 -13.48 -2.57
C LYS A 121 0.69 -13.22 -3.09
N ILE A 122 0.93 -12.01 -3.57
CA ILE A 122 2.26 -11.52 -3.94
C ILE A 122 2.48 -10.21 -3.20
N ILE A 123 3.62 -10.08 -2.53
CA ILE A 123 4.05 -8.84 -1.89
C ILE A 123 5.34 -8.41 -2.59
N GLU A 124 5.30 -7.24 -3.21
CA GLU A 124 6.48 -6.61 -3.77
C GLU A 124 7.20 -5.86 -2.65
N MET A 125 8.49 -6.11 -2.50
CA MET A 125 9.35 -5.53 -1.47
C MET A 125 10.56 -4.85 -2.13
N GLY A 126 10.29 -3.85 -2.98
CA GLY A 126 11.30 -3.17 -3.79
C GLY A 126 12.37 -2.44 -3.00
N ASP A 127 12.08 -2.03 -1.76
CA ASP A 127 13.04 -1.42 -0.86
C ASP A 127 13.18 -2.25 0.42
N LEU A 128 14.35 -2.79 0.65
CA LEU A 128 14.73 -3.32 1.96
C LEU A 128 14.98 -2.12 2.89
N TYR A 129 13.93 -1.60 3.51
CA TYR A 129 14.01 -0.46 4.42
C TYR A 129 15.10 -0.64 5.48
N SER A 130 15.28 -1.86 5.99
CA SER A 130 16.36 -2.18 6.95
C SER A 130 17.75 -1.91 6.39
N SER A 131 18.01 -2.24 5.13
CA SER A 131 19.28 -1.96 4.46
C SER A 131 19.49 -0.45 4.25
N ASN A 132 18.44 0.25 3.82
CA ASN A 132 18.48 1.70 3.63
C ASN A 132 18.71 2.43 4.96
N TYR A 133 18.04 2.00 6.05
CA TYR A 133 18.28 2.54 7.38
C TYR A 133 19.72 2.29 7.85
N THR A 134 20.27 1.09 7.64
CA THR A 134 21.65 0.78 8.03
C THR A 134 22.68 1.64 7.29
N GLN A 135 22.46 1.88 5.99
CA GLN A 135 23.33 2.76 5.19
C GLN A 135 23.19 4.22 5.64
N THR A 136 21.96 4.68 5.88
CA THR A 136 21.68 6.05 6.33
C THR A 136 22.24 6.29 7.72
N TYR A 137 22.10 5.32 8.64
CA TYR A 137 22.62 5.36 10.00
C TYR A 137 24.14 5.60 10.03
N LYS A 138 24.89 4.96 9.16
CA LYS A 138 26.35 5.14 9.08
C LYS A 138 26.76 6.56 8.63
N ASN A 139 25.91 7.22 7.86
CA ASN A 139 26.19 8.53 7.25
C ASN A 139 25.55 9.72 7.98
N LEU A 140 24.66 9.50 8.94
CA LEU A 140 23.99 10.56 9.67
C LEU A 140 24.78 10.99 10.91
N ASN A 141 24.84 12.31 11.13
CA ASN A 141 25.39 12.87 12.34
C ASN A 141 24.57 12.43 13.58
N ILE A 142 25.23 12.26 14.74
CA ILE A 142 24.64 11.80 16.01
C ILE A 142 23.40 12.63 16.42
N PHE A 143 23.39 13.91 16.08
CA PHE A 143 22.30 14.84 16.41
C PHE A 143 21.14 14.84 15.40
N ASN A 144 21.15 14.00 14.37
CA ASN A 144 20.07 13.96 13.41
C ASN A 144 18.90 13.09 13.95
N PRO A 145 17.68 13.69 14.13
CA PRO A 145 16.53 12.96 14.70
C PRO A 145 16.06 11.76 13.83
N PHE A 146 16.48 11.68 12.57
CA PHE A 146 16.20 10.56 11.68
C PHE A 146 17.20 9.40 11.82
N ARG A 147 18.13 9.49 12.77
CA ARG A 147 19.08 8.41 13.07
C ARG A 147 18.46 7.29 13.93
N TYR A 148 17.37 7.59 14.67
CA TYR A 148 16.74 6.70 15.63
C TYR A 148 15.41 6.16 15.16
#